data_fca239a2577a3466d40f88bd829cf93d
#
_entry.id   fca239a2577a3466d40f88bd829cf93d
#
_cell.length_a   1.000
_cell.length_b   1.000
_cell.length_c   1.000
_cell.angle_alpha   90.00
_cell.angle_beta   90.00
_cell.angle_gamma   90.00
#
_symmetry.space_group_name_H-M   'P 1'
#
loop_
_entity.id
_entity.type
_entity.pdbx_description
1 polymer ?
#
loop_
_entity_poly.entity_id
_entity_poly.type
_entity_poly.pdbx_seq_one_letter_code
_entity_poly.pdbx_strand_id
1 'polypeptide(L)'
;MTATHTLGFLGILFIIAFIGDYLFKKISFPDVLVLLGLGYVAGHVLHIVDPAWVAPATPIVASLSLVIVLFNGGLGLEFSQARTSAPRAIALALLGMAASMAAATAFIYYVLDWEFLNSLLLGAIVGGTSPAIVMPLIGRAKVPAGISSLLHIESAINGALVIVVALVILEVMTVGTTGDIGPAIAKAVGMRFLTGLGIGGAAGFAWLWVLTFIEGELYDDILTLAVLFLLYLAVESLQGSGAIFAIVFGLILGNGMDFARFMRTKRTMEIHNTMMAFHSQIYFIVKTLFFAYLGLMMAFDDLNVVVPSIILSLVLLAVRFIVVPV
;
A
#
# COMPACT_ATOMS: atom_id res chain seq x y z
N MET A 1 29.69 6.56 -2.67
CA MET A 1 29.81 5.10 -2.95
C MET A 1 30.29 4.87 -4.37
N THR A 2 31.15 3.89 -4.61
CA THR A 2 31.43 3.43 -5.99
C THR A 2 30.29 2.51 -6.45
N ALA A 3 30.05 2.41 -7.76
CA ALA A 3 29.03 1.52 -8.33
C ALA A 3 29.15 0.07 -7.81
N THR A 4 30.40 -0.41 -7.60
CA THR A 4 30.68 -1.74 -7.07
C THR A 4 30.16 -1.93 -5.63
N HIS A 5 30.34 -0.94 -4.76
CA HIS A 5 29.80 -1.00 -3.39
C HIS A 5 28.28 -0.98 -3.36
N THR A 6 27.64 -0.21 -4.26
CA THR A 6 26.17 -0.20 -4.39
C THR A 6 25.63 -1.57 -4.82
N LEU A 7 26.26 -2.22 -5.81
CA LEU A 7 25.87 -3.57 -6.23
C LEU A 7 26.08 -4.60 -5.11
N GLY A 8 27.20 -4.50 -4.37
CA GLY A 8 27.44 -5.36 -3.20
C GLY A 8 26.37 -5.19 -2.13
N PHE A 9 25.98 -3.94 -1.81
CA PHE A 9 24.91 -3.63 -0.85
C PHE A 9 23.56 -4.21 -1.30
N LEU A 10 23.18 -4.00 -2.58
CA LEU A 10 21.95 -4.56 -3.12
C LEU A 10 21.94 -6.09 -3.07
N GLY A 11 23.05 -6.74 -3.41
CA GLY A 11 23.17 -8.21 -3.31
C GLY A 11 22.97 -8.72 -1.89
N ILE A 12 23.62 -8.10 -0.90
CA ILE A 12 23.47 -8.44 0.52
C ILE A 12 22.03 -8.19 0.97
N LEU A 13 21.44 -7.05 0.60
CA LEU A 13 20.07 -6.70 0.93
C LEU A 13 19.08 -7.77 0.45
N PHE A 14 19.19 -8.23 -0.81
CA PHE A 14 18.29 -9.26 -1.33
C PHE A 14 18.51 -10.62 -0.65
N ILE A 15 19.74 -11.00 -0.32
CA ILE A 15 20.01 -12.23 0.43
C ILE A 15 19.35 -12.15 1.81
N ILE A 16 19.54 -11.05 2.54
CA ILE A 16 18.95 -10.89 3.87
C ILE A 16 17.42 -10.80 3.79
N ALA A 17 16.88 -10.13 2.76
CA ALA A 17 15.43 -10.09 2.52
C ALA A 17 14.86 -11.50 2.29
N PHE A 18 15.52 -12.32 1.50
CA PHE A 18 15.12 -13.72 1.28
C PHE A 18 15.21 -14.55 2.56
N ILE A 19 16.30 -14.42 3.32
CA ILE A 19 16.46 -15.09 4.61
C ILE A 19 15.38 -14.60 5.60
N GLY A 20 15.13 -13.30 5.62
CA GLY A 20 14.07 -12.68 6.43
C GLY A 20 12.69 -13.27 6.10
N ASP A 21 12.31 -13.33 4.83
CA ASP A 21 11.05 -13.95 4.39
C ASP A 21 10.98 -15.45 4.74
N TYR A 22 12.08 -16.17 4.57
CA TYR A 22 12.17 -17.59 4.95
C TYR A 22 12.04 -17.80 6.46
N LEU A 23 12.74 -17.00 7.28
CA LEU A 23 12.67 -17.04 8.74
C LEU A 23 11.30 -16.58 9.23
N PHE A 24 10.76 -15.53 8.62
CA PHE A 24 9.41 -15.09 8.91
C PHE A 24 8.41 -16.23 8.69
N LYS A 25 8.58 -17.07 7.68
CA LYS A 25 7.79 -18.32 7.50
C LYS A 25 7.86 -19.29 8.67
N LYS A 26 8.88 -19.22 9.49
CA LYS A 26 9.06 -20.10 10.68
C LYS A 26 8.73 -19.43 12.01
N ILE A 27 9.07 -18.17 12.20
CA ILE A 27 9.08 -17.49 13.50
C ILE A 27 7.95 -16.47 13.63
N SER A 28 7.18 -16.20 12.57
CA SER A 28 6.10 -15.18 12.52
C SER A 28 6.57 -13.76 12.85
N PHE A 29 7.85 -13.45 12.60
CA PHE A 29 8.40 -12.10 12.76
C PHE A 29 8.31 -11.34 11.44
N PRO A 30 7.71 -10.14 11.36
CA PRO A 30 7.52 -9.41 10.10
C PRO A 30 8.85 -9.06 9.42
N ASP A 31 9.05 -9.57 8.19
CA ASP A 31 10.24 -9.30 7.37
C ASP A 31 10.43 -7.79 7.10
N VAL A 32 9.36 -7.05 7.04
CA VAL A 32 9.36 -5.59 6.92
C VAL A 32 10.17 -4.92 8.03
N LEU A 33 10.05 -5.37 9.28
CA LEU A 33 10.82 -4.81 10.40
C LEU A 33 12.31 -5.10 10.27
N VAL A 34 12.67 -6.27 9.73
CA VAL A 34 14.07 -6.60 9.42
C VAL A 34 14.61 -5.65 8.36
N LEU A 35 13.86 -5.41 7.30
CA LEU A 35 14.26 -4.51 6.21
C LEU A 35 14.42 -3.06 6.68
N LEU A 36 13.49 -2.57 7.49
CA LEU A 36 13.60 -1.25 8.13
C LEU A 36 14.86 -1.16 9.01
N GLY A 37 15.08 -2.17 9.87
CA GLY A 37 16.26 -2.24 10.72
C GLY A 37 17.57 -2.27 9.93
N LEU A 38 17.62 -3.03 8.84
CA LEU A 38 18.79 -3.08 7.94
C LEU A 38 19.07 -1.74 7.28
N GLY A 39 18.02 -1.07 6.78
CA GLY A 39 18.17 0.27 6.21
C GLY A 39 18.72 1.27 7.23
N TYR A 40 18.14 1.28 8.44
CA TYR A 40 18.60 2.14 9.53
C TYR A 40 20.07 1.87 9.91
N VAL A 41 20.43 0.61 10.09
CA VAL A 41 21.81 0.21 10.42
C VAL A 41 22.78 0.61 9.30
N ALA A 42 22.41 0.41 8.05
CA ALA A 42 23.27 0.75 6.90
C ALA A 42 23.51 2.26 6.78
N GLY A 43 22.49 3.08 7.09
CA GLY A 43 22.59 4.54 7.02
C GLY A 43 23.21 5.17 8.25
N HIS A 44 22.67 4.88 9.44
CA HIS A 44 22.97 5.62 10.66
C HIS A 44 24.02 4.97 11.56
N VAL A 45 24.18 3.65 11.49
CA VAL A 45 25.17 2.93 12.33
C VAL A 45 26.45 2.66 11.59
N LEU A 46 26.36 2.08 10.39
CA LEU A 46 27.53 1.70 9.60
C LEU A 46 27.98 2.78 8.60
N HIS A 47 27.16 3.82 8.38
CA HIS A 47 27.42 4.89 7.42
C HIS A 47 27.81 4.40 6.02
N ILE A 48 27.25 3.24 5.60
CA ILE A 48 27.53 2.64 4.28
C ILE A 48 26.83 3.45 3.18
N VAL A 49 25.63 3.93 3.46
CA VAL A 49 24.83 4.76 2.56
C VAL A 49 24.44 6.05 3.29
N ASP A 50 24.84 7.18 2.74
CA ASP A 50 24.40 8.48 3.26
C ASP A 50 22.96 8.75 2.84
N PRO A 51 22.01 8.91 3.80
CA PRO A 51 20.61 9.23 3.51
C PRO A 51 20.43 10.42 2.58
N ALA A 52 21.28 11.46 2.70
CA ALA A 52 21.20 12.66 1.88
C ALA A 52 21.40 12.38 0.38
N TRP A 53 22.18 11.35 0.03
CA TRP A 53 22.44 11.00 -1.38
C TRP A 53 21.24 10.32 -2.04
N VAL A 54 20.45 9.60 -1.28
CA VAL A 54 19.31 8.84 -1.80
C VAL A 54 17.97 9.60 -1.64
N ALA A 55 17.92 10.61 -0.78
CA ALA A 55 16.73 11.44 -0.54
C ALA A 55 16.09 11.99 -1.83
N PRO A 56 16.82 12.45 -2.87
CA PRO A 56 16.22 12.90 -4.12
C PRO A 56 15.45 11.82 -4.88
N ALA A 57 15.72 10.54 -4.63
CA ALA A 57 14.99 9.42 -5.24
C ALA A 57 13.66 9.10 -4.54
N THR A 58 13.37 9.72 -3.38
CA THR A 58 12.14 9.45 -2.59
C THR A 58 10.86 9.45 -3.43
N PRO A 59 10.57 10.45 -4.27
CA PRO A 59 9.31 10.47 -5.04
C PRO A 59 9.20 9.27 -5.99
N ILE A 60 10.30 8.89 -6.63
CA ILE A 60 10.34 7.77 -7.58
C ILE A 60 10.14 6.44 -6.84
N VAL A 61 10.91 6.21 -5.77
CA VAL A 61 10.83 4.98 -4.97
C VAL A 61 9.45 4.84 -4.33
N ALA A 62 8.90 5.93 -3.79
CA ALA A 62 7.58 5.92 -3.18
C ALA A 62 6.47 5.61 -4.20
N SER A 63 6.45 6.30 -5.35
CA SER A 63 5.44 6.09 -6.40
C SER A 63 5.51 4.69 -6.98
N LEU A 64 6.71 4.21 -7.32
CA LEU A 64 6.91 2.85 -7.86
C LEU A 64 6.43 1.80 -6.86
N SER A 65 6.82 1.95 -5.60
CA SER A 65 6.44 1.01 -4.54
C SER A 65 4.94 1.03 -4.29
N LEU A 66 4.34 2.21 -4.24
CA LEU A 66 2.91 2.37 -4.07
C LEU A 66 2.14 1.59 -5.13
N VAL A 67 2.44 1.83 -6.41
CA VAL A 67 1.73 1.20 -7.52
C VAL A 67 1.88 -0.32 -7.49
N ILE A 68 3.12 -0.81 -7.34
CA ILE A 68 3.40 -2.26 -7.35
C ILE A 68 2.80 -2.96 -6.13
N VAL A 69 2.92 -2.38 -4.93
CA VAL A 69 2.38 -2.99 -3.70
C VAL A 69 0.86 -3.08 -3.75
N LEU A 70 0.18 -2.00 -4.17
CA LEU A 70 -1.27 -1.97 -4.24
C LEU A 70 -1.81 -2.85 -5.38
N PHE A 71 -1.15 -2.84 -6.53
CA PHE A 71 -1.50 -3.73 -7.64
C PHE A 71 -1.38 -5.21 -7.23
N ASN A 72 -0.25 -5.60 -6.62
CA ASN A 72 -0.07 -6.97 -6.12
C ASN A 72 -1.06 -7.31 -5.00
N GLY A 73 -1.40 -6.34 -4.15
CA GLY A 73 -2.47 -6.48 -3.17
C GLY A 73 -3.82 -6.80 -3.82
N GLY A 74 -4.15 -6.08 -4.90
CA GLY A 74 -5.34 -6.31 -5.71
C GLY A 74 -5.34 -7.69 -6.39
N LEU A 75 -4.20 -8.10 -6.99
CA LEU A 75 -4.03 -9.42 -7.61
C LEU A 75 -4.35 -10.58 -6.66
N GLY A 76 -3.97 -10.45 -5.39
CA GLY A 76 -4.18 -11.47 -4.37
C GLY A 76 -5.61 -11.53 -3.79
N LEU A 77 -6.50 -10.61 -4.15
CA LEU A 77 -7.90 -10.59 -3.68
C LEU A 77 -8.78 -11.53 -4.51
N GLU A 78 -9.43 -12.50 -3.88
CA GLU A 78 -10.43 -13.34 -4.53
C GLU A 78 -11.80 -12.64 -4.62
N PHE A 79 -12.29 -12.41 -5.83
CA PHE A 79 -13.54 -11.68 -6.08
C PHE A 79 -14.77 -12.35 -5.44
N SER A 80 -14.81 -13.67 -5.43
CA SER A 80 -15.91 -14.44 -4.82
C SER A 80 -16.04 -14.18 -3.32
N GLN A 81 -14.91 -14.13 -2.62
CA GLN A 81 -14.83 -13.82 -1.19
C GLN A 81 -15.00 -12.32 -0.95
N ALA A 82 -14.44 -11.49 -1.84
CA ALA A 82 -14.58 -10.03 -1.77
C ALA A 82 -16.04 -9.61 -1.79
N ARG A 83 -16.86 -10.18 -2.67
CA ARG A 83 -18.28 -9.81 -2.81
C ARG A 83 -19.08 -10.00 -1.51
N THR A 84 -18.81 -11.05 -0.76
CA THR A 84 -19.52 -11.35 0.50
C THR A 84 -19.02 -10.54 1.69
N SER A 85 -17.71 -10.28 1.74
CA SER A 85 -17.05 -9.58 2.84
C SER A 85 -16.93 -8.06 2.63
N ALA A 86 -17.03 -7.58 1.38
CA ALA A 86 -16.80 -6.18 1.04
C ALA A 86 -17.64 -5.16 1.83
N PRO A 87 -18.95 -5.32 2.02
CA PRO A 87 -19.72 -4.31 2.75
C PRO A 87 -19.23 -4.11 4.19
N ARG A 88 -18.90 -5.21 4.88
CA ARG A 88 -18.35 -5.15 6.24
C ARG A 88 -16.92 -4.63 6.25
N ALA A 89 -16.10 -5.06 5.29
CA ALA A 89 -14.72 -4.61 5.16
C ALA A 89 -14.64 -3.11 4.84
N ILE A 90 -15.50 -2.58 3.97
CA ILE A 90 -15.59 -1.16 3.66
C ILE A 90 -16.03 -0.36 4.90
N ALA A 91 -17.06 -0.83 5.60
CA ALA A 91 -17.51 -0.19 6.82
C ALA A 91 -16.40 -0.16 7.88
N LEU A 92 -15.70 -1.29 8.08
CA LEU A 92 -14.59 -1.38 9.02
C LEU A 92 -13.42 -0.47 8.61
N ALA A 93 -13.07 -0.40 7.32
CA ALA A 93 -12.02 0.49 6.82
C ALA A 93 -12.38 1.96 7.06
N LEU A 94 -13.60 2.38 6.73
CA LEU A 94 -14.05 3.76 6.90
C LEU A 94 -14.13 4.15 8.39
N LEU A 95 -14.79 3.33 9.22
CA LEU A 95 -14.96 3.60 10.65
C LEU A 95 -13.63 3.50 11.38
N GLY A 96 -12.84 2.47 11.07
CA GLY A 96 -11.52 2.26 11.66
C GLY A 96 -10.55 3.39 11.33
N MET A 97 -10.52 3.83 10.08
CA MET A 97 -9.70 4.97 9.66
C MET A 97 -10.19 6.28 10.30
N ALA A 98 -11.49 6.56 10.26
CA ALA A 98 -12.04 7.78 10.83
C ALA A 98 -11.77 7.87 12.34
N ALA A 99 -12.00 6.78 13.08
CA ALA A 99 -11.74 6.73 14.51
C ALA A 99 -10.24 6.88 14.85
N SER A 100 -9.38 6.16 14.12
CA SER A 100 -7.92 6.25 14.31
C SER A 100 -7.39 7.64 13.95
N MET A 101 -7.84 8.20 12.82
CA MET A 101 -7.50 9.56 12.39
C MET A 101 -7.96 10.60 13.42
N ALA A 102 -9.20 10.52 13.92
CA ALA A 102 -9.72 11.43 14.91
C ALA A 102 -8.93 11.36 16.24
N ALA A 103 -8.64 10.14 16.73
CA ALA A 103 -7.88 9.95 17.95
C ALA A 103 -6.43 10.45 17.81
N ALA A 104 -5.77 10.15 16.69
CA ALA A 104 -4.42 10.64 16.40
C ALA A 104 -4.40 12.17 16.28
N THR A 105 -5.34 12.75 15.53
CA THR A 105 -5.47 14.21 15.40
C THR A 105 -5.68 14.88 16.74
N ALA A 106 -6.59 14.33 17.58
CA ALA A 106 -6.84 14.87 18.90
C ALA A 106 -5.59 14.81 19.80
N PHE A 107 -4.89 13.67 19.78
CA PHE A 107 -3.65 13.53 20.53
C PHE A 107 -2.58 14.53 20.08
N ILE A 108 -2.35 14.67 18.78
CA ILE A 108 -1.32 15.56 18.22
C ILE A 108 -1.71 17.02 18.48
N TYR A 109 -2.98 17.38 18.31
CA TYR A 109 -3.47 18.74 18.48
C TYR A 109 -3.43 19.18 19.97
N TYR A 110 -3.97 18.35 20.90
CA TYR A 110 -4.11 18.74 22.31
C TYR A 110 -2.89 18.43 23.18
N VAL A 111 -2.07 17.43 22.81
CA VAL A 111 -0.91 17.01 23.62
C VAL A 111 0.41 17.53 23.09
N LEU A 112 0.54 17.60 21.75
CA LEU A 112 1.75 18.10 21.10
C LEU A 112 1.65 19.57 20.65
N ASP A 113 0.47 20.18 20.81
CA ASP A 113 0.19 21.59 20.50
C ASP A 113 0.50 21.97 19.04
N TRP A 114 0.19 21.05 18.10
CA TRP A 114 0.35 21.29 16.67
C TRP A 114 -0.88 22.00 16.10
N GLU A 115 -0.71 22.71 15.00
CA GLU A 115 -1.85 23.25 14.24
C GLU A 115 -2.80 22.15 13.77
N PHE A 116 -4.09 22.47 13.73
CA PHE A 116 -5.15 21.49 13.42
C PHE A 116 -4.93 20.76 12.09
N LEU A 117 -4.59 21.47 11.00
CA LEU A 117 -4.40 20.84 9.68
C LEU A 117 -3.16 19.93 9.65
N ASN A 118 -2.08 20.32 10.32
CA ASN A 118 -0.88 19.48 10.47
C ASN A 118 -1.20 18.22 11.28
N SER A 119 -1.97 18.38 12.37
CA SER A 119 -2.44 17.26 13.20
C SER A 119 -3.36 16.32 12.44
N LEU A 120 -4.25 16.88 11.61
CA LEU A 120 -5.18 16.13 10.77
C LEU A 120 -4.44 15.33 9.68
N LEU A 121 -3.43 15.94 9.04
CA LEU A 121 -2.58 15.29 8.05
C LEU A 121 -1.81 14.12 8.65
N LEU A 122 -1.12 14.34 9.78
CA LEU A 122 -0.39 13.26 10.44
C LEU A 122 -1.36 12.19 10.94
N GLY A 123 -2.53 12.58 11.49
CA GLY A 123 -3.58 11.66 11.90
C GLY A 123 -4.09 10.79 10.75
N ALA A 124 -4.24 11.35 9.55
CA ALA A 124 -4.61 10.60 8.35
C ALA A 124 -3.51 9.59 7.96
N ILE A 125 -2.25 10.00 7.99
CA ILE A 125 -1.10 9.15 7.61
C ILE A 125 -0.96 7.95 8.55
N VAL A 126 -1.05 8.17 9.88
CA VAL A 126 -0.84 7.10 10.86
C VAL A 126 -2.10 6.31 11.19
N GLY A 127 -3.30 6.80 10.80
CA GLY A 127 -4.59 6.19 11.13
C GLY A 127 -4.92 4.91 10.37
N GLY A 128 -4.16 4.58 9.33
CA GLY A 128 -4.42 3.43 8.46
C GLY A 128 -3.71 2.13 8.86
N THR A 129 -4.16 1.04 8.24
CA THR A 129 -3.50 -0.27 8.25
C THR A 129 -2.75 -0.50 6.95
N SER A 130 -1.58 -1.13 7.03
CA SER A 130 -0.76 -1.43 5.86
C SER A 130 -1.06 -2.84 5.32
N PRO A 131 -1.52 -2.99 4.07
CA PRO A 131 -1.70 -4.31 3.47
C PRO A 131 -0.38 -5.11 3.38
N ALA A 132 0.75 -4.43 3.20
CA ALA A 132 2.06 -5.08 3.15
C ALA A 132 2.44 -5.79 4.47
N ILE A 133 1.87 -5.35 5.60
CA ILE A 133 2.08 -5.98 6.91
C ILE A 133 0.94 -6.95 7.24
N VAL A 134 -0.29 -6.54 7.01
CA VAL A 134 -1.49 -7.30 7.42
C VAL A 134 -1.63 -8.59 6.63
N MET A 135 -1.44 -8.57 5.31
CA MET A 135 -1.62 -9.76 4.46
C MET A 135 -0.71 -10.93 4.85
N PRO A 136 0.61 -10.77 5.03
CA PRO A 136 1.46 -11.86 5.50
C PRO A 136 1.09 -12.39 6.89
N LEU A 137 0.62 -11.52 7.80
CA LEU A 137 0.21 -11.94 9.15
C LEU A 137 -1.05 -12.79 9.14
N ILE A 138 -2.06 -12.39 8.36
CA ILE A 138 -3.33 -13.13 8.22
C ILE A 138 -3.08 -14.54 7.66
N GLY A 139 -2.27 -14.66 6.63
CA GLY A 139 -1.93 -15.94 6.01
C GLY A 139 -1.36 -16.98 6.98
N ARG A 140 -0.91 -16.57 8.16
CA ARG A 140 -0.31 -17.42 9.19
C ARG A 140 -1.14 -17.58 10.44
N ALA A 141 -1.98 -16.62 10.76
CA ALA A 141 -2.75 -16.59 12.01
C ALA A 141 -3.85 -17.67 12.08
N LYS A 142 -3.96 -18.55 11.05
CA LYS A 142 -4.99 -19.60 10.95
C LYS A 142 -6.40 -19.08 11.23
N VAL A 143 -6.68 -17.83 10.85
CA VAL A 143 -8.00 -17.25 11.00
C VAL A 143 -9.00 -17.87 10.02
N PRO A 144 -10.30 -17.94 10.36
CA PRO A 144 -11.33 -18.39 9.43
C PRO A 144 -11.29 -17.63 8.11
N ALA A 145 -11.58 -18.30 6.98
CA ALA A 145 -11.49 -17.73 5.65
C ALA A 145 -12.29 -16.42 5.48
N GLY A 146 -13.46 -16.31 6.12
CA GLY A 146 -14.27 -15.10 6.09
C GLY A 146 -13.61 -13.89 6.78
N ILE A 147 -12.92 -14.12 7.91
CA ILE A 147 -12.17 -13.07 8.62
C ILE A 147 -10.92 -12.72 7.82
N SER A 148 -10.23 -13.70 7.27
CA SER A 148 -9.08 -13.48 6.40
C SER A 148 -9.44 -12.58 5.22
N SER A 149 -10.49 -12.90 4.48
CA SER A 149 -10.98 -12.11 3.35
C SER A 149 -11.39 -10.69 3.79
N LEU A 150 -12.11 -10.56 4.92
CA LEU A 150 -12.52 -9.26 5.45
C LEU A 150 -11.32 -8.36 5.74
N LEU A 151 -10.30 -8.89 6.44
CA LEU A 151 -9.10 -8.13 6.81
C LEU A 151 -8.22 -7.81 5.59
N HIS A 152 -8.15 -8.70 4.58
CA HIS A 152 -7.47 -8.41 3.31
C HIS A 152 -8.09 -7.23 2.60
N ILE A 153 -9.41 -7.23 2.46
CA ILE A 153 -10.14 -6.15 1.78
C ILE A 153 -10.07 -4.86 2.61
N GLU A 154 -10.26 -4.96 3.93
CA GLU A 154 -10.14 -3.80 4.83
C GLU A 154 -8.78 -3.14 4.70
N SER A 155 -7.68 -3.89 4.81
CA SER A 155 -6.34 -3.32 4.76
C SER A 155 -5.99 -2.74 3.37
N ALA A 156 -6.45 -3.35 2.29
CA ALA A 156 -6.25 -2.86 0.94
C ALA A 156 -6.97 -1.51 0.72
N ILE A 157 -8.25 -1.43 1.10
CA ILE A 157 -9.05 -0.20 1.00
C ILE A 157 -8.49 0.88 1.93
N ASN A 158 -8.16 0.52 3.17
CA ASN A 158 -7.64 1.45 4.16
C ASN A 158 -6.30 2.05 3.72
N GLY A 159 -5.37 1.23 3.21
CA GLY A 159 -4.11 1.72 2.66
C GLY A 159 -4.29 2.73 1.54
N ALA A 160 -5.24 2.50 0.63
CA ALA A 160 -5.56 3.46 -0.43
C ALA A 160 -6.26 4.72 0.09
N LEU A 161 -7.18 4.58 1.06
CA LEU A 161 -7.89 5.72 1.68
C LEU A 161 -6.91 6.66 2.39
N VAL A 162 -5.94 6.12 3.15
CA VAL A 162 -4.89 6.93 3.81
C VAL A 162 -4.22 7.87 2.82
N ILE A 163 -3.80 7.33 1.67
CA ILE A 163 -3.12 8.11 0.63
C ILE A 163 -4.03 9.19 0.08
N VAL A 164 -5.26 8.83 -0.30
CA VAL A 164 -6.23 9.79 -0.87
C VAL A 164 -6.55 10.89 0.12
N VAL A 165 -6.83 10.55 1.39
CA VAL A 165 -7.17 11.53 2.43
C VAL A 165 -5.98 12.43 2.74
N ALA A 166 -4.78 11.87 2.89
CA ALA A 166 -3.57 12.65 3.16
C ALA A 166 -3.26 13.63 2.00
N LEU A 167 -3.35 13.18 0.74
CA LEU A 167 -3.15 14.04 -0.43
C LEU A 167 -4.19 15.17 -0.52
N VAL A 168 -5.45 14.88 -0.23
CA VAL A 168 -6.51 15.91 -0.23
C VAL A 168 -6.29 16.92 0.88
N ILE A 169 -5.90 16.49 2.10
CA ILE A 169 -5.58 17.41 3.19
C ILE A 169 -4.39 18.30 2.79
N LEU A 170 -3.35 17.72 2.22
CA LEU A 170 -2.18 18.46 1.74
C LEU A 170 -2.55 19.49 0.67
N GLU A 171 -3.47 19.14 -0.26
CA GLU A 171 -4.00 20.08 -1.26
C GLU A 171 -4.77 21.23 -0.60
N VAL A 172 -5.61 20.94 0.39
CA VAL A 172 -6.32 21.96 1.18
C VAL A 172 -5.36 22.89 1.90
N MET A 173 -4.24 22.36 2.43
CA MET A 173 -3.21 23.17 3.10
C MET A 173 -2.45 24.08 2.12
N THR A 174 -2.24 23.65 0.89
CA THR A 174 -1.44 24.38 -0.11
C THR A 174 -2.27 25.37 -0.95
N VAL A 175 -3.46 24.99 -1.35
CA VAL A 175 -4.34 25.79 -2.23
C VAL A 175 -5.35 26.60 -1.43
N GLY A 176 -5.71 26.14 -0.23
CA GLY A 176 -6.79 26.69 0.57
C GLY A 176 -8.16 26.23 0.10
N THR A 177 -9.17 26.53 0.90
CA THR A 177 -10.60 26.31 0.56
C THR A 177 -11.41 27.56 0.83
N THR A 178 -12.40 27.84 0.00
CA THR A 178 -13.33 28.98 0.16
C THR A 178 -14.57 28.66 0.99
N GLY A 179 -14.61 27.49 1.66
CA GLY A 179 -15.77 27.01 2.42
C GLY A 179 -15.38 26.12 3.59
N ASP A 180 -16.37 25.38 4.12
CA ASP A 180 -16.15 24.42 5.21
C ASP A 180 -15.18 23.31 4.79
N ILE A 181 -14.11 23.16 5.55
CA ILE A 181 -12.99 22.22 5.26
C ILE A 181 -13.48 20.77 5.20
N GLY A 182 -14.35 20.36 6.12
CA GLY A 182 -14.83 18.98 6.23
C GLY A 182 -15.59 18.50 4.97
N PRO A 183 -16.65 19.18 4.54
CA PRO A 183 -17.36 18.83 3.30
C PRO A 183 -16.49 18.90 2.05
N ALA A 184 -15.55 19.85 1.97
CA ALA A 184 -14.62 19.96 0.84
C ALA A 184 -13.71 18.73 0.74
N ILE A 185 -13.09 18.31 1.86
CA ILE A 185 -12.28 17.09 1.93
C ILE A 185 -13.12 15.86 1.55
N ALA A 186 -14.31 15.70 2.13
CA ALA A 186 -15.14 14.53 1.87
C ALA A 186 -15.53 14.41 0.39
N LYS A 187 -15.89 15.54 -0.25
CA LYS A 187 -16.20 15.58 -1.68
C LYS A 187 -14.98 15.23 -2.54
N ALA A 188 -13.83 15.82 -2.26
CA ALA A 188 -12.59 15.56 -3.02
C ALA A 188 -12.15 14.10 -2.87
N VAL A 189 -12.18 13.55 -1.66
CA VAL A 189 -11.88 12.12 -1.41
C VAL A 189 -12.84 11.22 -2.18
N GLY A 190 -14.15 11.49 -2.10
CA GLY A 190 -15.16 10.72 -2.83
C GLY A 190 -14.96 10.74 -4.34
N MET A 191 -14.69 11.92 -4.92
CA MET A 191 -14.45 12.06 -6.36
C MET A 191 -13.18 11.31 -6.79
N ARG A 192 -12.06 11.48 -6.09
CA ARG A 192 -10.81 10.76 -6.38
C ARG A 192 -10.99 9.24 -6.29
N PHE A 193 -11.72 8.78 -5.27
CA PHE A 193 -12.03 7.36 -5.09
C PHE A 193 -12.85 6.80 -6.25
N LEU A 194 -13.97 7.45 -6.60
CA LEU A 194 -14.86 7.01 -7.67
C LEU A 194 -14.17 7.04 -9.04
N THR A 195 -13.35 8.04 -9.32
CA THR A 195 -12.57 8.13 -10.56
C THR A 195 -11.56 6.98 -10.66
N GLY A 196 -10.80 6.70 -9.58
CA GLY A 196 -9.87 5.57 -9.54
C GLY A 196 -10.57 4.22 -9.71
N LEU A 197 -11.70 4.03 -9.03
CA LEU A 197 -12.54 2.83 -9.14
C LEU A 197 -13.08 2.63 -10.55
N GLY A 198 -13.67 3.67 -11.14
CA GLY A 198 -14.27 3.62 -12.47
C GLY A 198 -13.25 3.33 -13.57
N ILE A 199 -12.14 4.07 -13.58
CA ILE A 199 -11.07 3.86 -14.56
C ILE A 199 -10.39 2.52 -14.33
N GLY A 200 -10.12 2.15 -13.07
CA GLY A 200 -9.53 0.85 -12.72
C GLY A 200 -10.38 -0.33 -13.18
N GLY A 201 -11.71 -0.21 -13.00
CA GLY A 201 -12.68 -1.19 -13.50
C GLY A 201 -12.67 -1.30 -15.02
N ALA A 202 -12.88 -0.18 -15.70
CA ALA A 202 -12.95 -0.14 -17.16
C ALA A 202 -11.63 -0.61 -17.81
N ALA A 203 -10.50 -0.09 -17.33
CA ALA A 203 -9.18 -0.46 -17.82
C ALA A 203 -8.82 -1.92 -17.52
N GLY A 204 -9.18 -2.42 -16.33
CA GLY A 204 -8.95 -3.82 -15.96
C GLY A 204 -9.65 -4.79 -16.90
N PHE A 205 -10.93 -4.56 -17.18
CA PHE A 205 -11.67 -5.39 -18.14
C PHE A 205 -11.15 -5.23 -19.57
N ALA A 206 -10.83 -3.99 -20.00
CA ALA A 206 -10.27 -3.76 -21.33
C ALA A 206 -8.91 -4.45 -21.49
N TRP A 207 -8.04 -4.37 -20.48
CA TRP A 207 -6.74 -5.04 -20.52
C TRP A 207 -6.87 -6.56 -20.45
N LEU A 208 -7.77 -7.07 -19.62
CA LEU A 208 -8.06 -8.51 -19.59
C LEU A 208 -8.51 -9.03 -20.96
N TRP A 209 -9.31 -8.24 -21.69
CA TRP A 209 -9.70 -8.58 -23.07
C TRP A 209 -8.50 -8.54 -24.03
N VAL A 210 -7.62 -7.53 -23.95
CA VAL A 210 -6.39 -7.45 -24.75
C VAL A 210 -5.48 -8.66 -24.49
N LEU A 211 -5.32 -9.05 -23.21
CA LEU A 211 -4.53 -10.23 -22.85
C LEU A 211 -5.00 -11.50 -23.55
N THR A 212 -6.28 -11.63 -23.91
CA THR A 212 -6.76 -12.81 -24.64
C THR A 212 -6.11 -12.98 -26.01
N PHE A 213 -5.51 -11.95 -26.58
CA PHE A 213 -4.84 -11.97 -27.88
C PHE A 213 -3.31 -12.11 -27.77
N ILE A 214 -2.73 -11.71 -26.66
CA ILE A 214 -1.28 -11.65 -26.47
C ILE A 214 -0.77 -12.56 -25.34
N GLU A 215 -1.67 -13.20 -24.62
CA GLU A 215 -1.34 -14.05 -23.48
C GLU A 215 -0.49 -15.27 -23.92
N GLY A 216 0.64 -15.48 -23.22
CA GLY A 216 1.63 -16.50 -23.58
C GLY A 216 2.77 -15.98 -24.45
N GLU A 217 2.76 -14.73 -24.89
CA GLU A 217 3.91 -14.10 -25.51
C GLU A 217 5.00 -13.83 -24.45
N LEU A 218 6.25 -13.83 -24.86
CA LEU A 218 7.40 -13.83 -23.94
C LEU A 218 7.44 -12.66 -22.94
N TYR A 219 6.80 -11.53 -23.23
CA TYR A 219 6.87 -10.30 -22.44
C TYR A 219 5.51 -9.70 -22.10
N ASP A 220 4.44 -10.47 -22.12
CA ASP A 220 3.07 -10.01 -21.82
C ASP A 220 2.93 -9.47 -20.38
N ASP A 221 3.65 -10.08 -19.42
CA ASP A 221 3.70 -9.64 -18.03
C ASP A 221 4.39 -8.28 -17.87
N ILE A 222 5.49 -8.04 -18.62
CA ILE A 222 6.19 -6.74 -18.64
C ILE A 222 5.32 -5.68 -19.28
N LEU A 223 4.59 -6.03 -20.35
CA LEU A 223 3.65 -5.13 -20.99
C LEU A 223 2.51 -4.75 -20.05
N THR A 224 2.04 -5.68 -19.22
CA THR A 224 1.04 -5.42 -18.18
C THR A 224 1.55 -4.39 -17.16
N LEU A 225 2.82 -4.47 -16.73
CA LEU A 225 3.43 -3.44 -15.89
C LEU A 225 3.52 -2.07 -16.58
N ALA A 226 3.89 -2.05 -17.86
CA ALA A 226 3.97 -0.82 -18.64
C ALA A 226 2.59 -0.14 -18.72
N VAL A 227 1.54 -0.91 -19.01
CA VAL A 227 0.15 -0.43 -19.05
C VAL A 227 -0.30 0.06 -17.66
N LEU A 228 0.02 -0.67 -16.59
CA LEU A 228 -0.26 -0.25 -15.22
C LEU A 228 0.32 1.14 -14.93
N PHE A 229 1.58 1.39 -15.29
CA PHE A 229 2.23 2.68 -15.05
C PHE A 229 1.64 3.81 -15.89
N LEU A 230 1.36 3.56 -17.17
CA LEU A 230 0.75 4.56 -18.05
C LEU A 230 -0.67 4.93 -17.60
N LEU A 231 -1.45 3.95 -17.20
CA LEU A 231 -2.80 4.17 -16.71
C LEU A 231 -2.80 4.84 -15.32
N TYR A 232 -1.84 4.49 -14.45
CA TYR A 232 -1.64 5.20 -13.19
C TYR A 232 -1.40 6.70 -13.43
N LEU A 233 -0.48 7.04 -14.33
CA LEU A 233 -0.23 8.43 -14.72
C LEU A 233 -1.49 9.12 -15.26
N ALA A 234 -2.25 8.44 -16.12
CA ALA A 234 -3.50 8.98 -16.67
C ALA A 234 -4.54 9.26 -15.57
N VAL A 235 -4.71 8.34 -14.61
CA VAL A 235 -5.66 8.49 -13.50
C VAL A 235 -5.25 9.67 -12.60
N GLU A 236 -3.98 9.79 -12.24
CA GLU A 236 -3.49 10.91 -11.42
C GLU A 236 -3.67 12.26 -12.15
N SER A 237 -3.41 12.31 -13.47
CA SER A 237 -3.62 13.52 -14.28
C SER A 237 -5.08 13.92 -14.37
N LEU A 238 -6.01 12.99 -14.26
CA LEU A 238 -7.47 13.22 -14.19
C LEU A 238 -7.96 13.50 -12.77
N GLN A 239 -7.06 13.79 -11.83
CA GLN A 239 -7.38 14.00 -10.42
C GLN A 239 -8.11 12.80 -9.78
N GLY A 240 -7.90 11.58 -10.31
CA GLY A 240 -8.33 10.34 -9.71
C GLY A 240 -7.31 9.81 -8.69
N SER A 241 -7.66 8.73 -7.99
CA SER A 241 -6.70 8.03 -7.14
C SER A 241 -6.05 6.87 -7.89
N GLY A 242 -4.77 7.02 -8.23
CA GLY A 242 -3.96 5.95 -8.79
C GLY A 242 -3.81 4.77 -7.83
N ALA A 243 -3.88 5.00 -6.52
CA ALA A 243 -3.88 3.96 -5.49
C ALA A 243 -5.11 3.03 -5.63
N ILE A 244 -6.30 3.60 -5.70
CA ILE A 244 -7.55 2.85 -5.91
C ILE A 244 -7.55 2.17 -7.28
N PHE A 245 -7.10 2.89 -8.33
CA PHE A 245 -6.94 2.33 -9.65
C PHE A 245 -6.06 1.06 -9.63
N ALA A 246 -4.88 1.11 -9.00
CA ALA A 246 -3.95 -0.02 -8.98
C ALA A 246 -4.54 -1.25 -8.29
N ILE A 247 -5.25 -1.08 -7.16
CA ILE A 247 -5.95 -2.18 -6.47
C ILE A 247 -7.03 -2.79 -7.36
N VAL A 248 -7.88 -1.96 -7.97
CA VAL A 248 -9.03 -2.43 -8.76
C VAL A 248 -8.56 -3.10 -10.05
N PHE A 249 -7.56 -2.52 -10.71
CA PHE A 249 -6.92 -3.11 -11.89
C PHE A 249 -6.32 -4.47 -11.55
N GLY A 250 -5.56 -4.57 -10.43
CA GLY A 250 -5.02 -5.82 -9.92
C GLY A 250 -6.10 -6.84 -9.58
N LEU A 251 -7.18 -6.43 -8.90
CA LEU A 251 -8.31 -7.29 -8.53
C LEU A 251 -8.94 -7.94 -9.78
N ILE A 252 -9.13 -7.18 -10.85
CA ILE A 252 -9.72 -7.70 -12.08
C ILE A 252 -8.78 -8.70 -12.75
N LEU A 253 -7.50 -8.38 -12.86
CA LEU A 253 -6.52 -9.28 -13.46
C LEU A 253 -6.30 -10.55 -12.62
N GLY A 254 -6.23 -10.42 -11.30
CA GLY A 254 -6.11 -11.54 -10.37
C GLY A 254 -7.27 -12.53 -10.43
N ASN A 255 -8.47 -12.03 -10.78
CA ASN A 255 -9.66 -12.86 -10.98
C ASN A 255 -9.98 -13.11 -12.48
N GLY A 256 -8.97 -12.95 -13.33
CA GLY A 256 -9.12 -13.08 -14.77
C GLY A 256 -9.70 -14.41 -15.24
N MET A 257 -9.47 -15.51 -14.49
CA MET A 257 -10.06 -16.82 -14.76
C MET A 257 -11.59 -16.82 -14.64
N ASP A 258 -12.13 -16.17 -13.61
CA ASP A 258 -13.58 -16.10 -13.38
C ASP A 258 -14.23 -15.15 -14.38
N PHE A 259 -13.58 -14.02 -14.67
CA PHE A 259 -14.06 -13.07 -15.69
C PHE A 259 -13.90 -13.58 -17.11
N ALA A 260 -12.85 -14.37 -17.44
CA ALA A 260 -12.68 -15.01 -18.73
C ALA A 260 -13.80 -16.02 -19.04
N ARG A 261 -14.26 -16.76 -18.01
CA ARG A 261 -15.45 -17.64 -18.16
C ARG A 261 -16.69 -16.84 -18.53
N PHE A 262 -16.88 -15.69 -17.91
CA PHE A 262 -17.99 -14.77 -18.21
C PHE A 262 -17.87 -14.19 -19.62
N MET A 263 -16.67 -13.81 -20.06
CA MET A 263 -16.38 -13.31 -21.42
C MET A 263 -16.26 -14.39 -22.47
N ARG A 264 -16.47 -15.69 -22.12
CA ARG A 264 -16.32 -16.87 -22.99
C ARG A 264 -14.95 -16.98 -23.66
N THR A 265 -13.90 -16.55 -22.98
CA THR A 265 -12.52 -16.55 -23.47
C THR A 265 -11.74 -17.71 -22.85
N LYS A 266 -10.79 -18.28 -23.60
CA LYS A 266 -9.95 -19.40 -23.13
C LYS A 266 -8.72 -18.83 -22.42
N ARG A 267 -8.72 -18.85 -21.10
CA ARG A 267 -7.54 -18.60 -20.27
C ARG A 267 -7.14 -19.88 -19.55
N THR A 268 -5.86 -20.25 -19.58
CA THR A 268 -5.38 -21.45 -18.91
C THR A 268 -4.92 -21.13 -17.49
N MET A 269 -5.05 -22.10 -16.59
CA MET A 269 -4.57 -21.97 -15.22
C MET A 269 -3.05 -21.77 -15.16
N GLU A 270 -2.32 -22.38 -16.10
CA GLU A 270 -0.87 -22.29 -16.17
C GLU A 270 -0.40 -20.85 -16.44
N ILE A 271 -0.97 -20.20 -17.45
CA ILE A 271 -0.66 -18.81 -17.81
C ILE A 271 -1.00 -17.87 -16.66
N HIS A 272 -2.18 -18.06 -16.03
CA HIS A 272 -2.56 -17.26 -14.87
C HIS A 272 -1.55 -17.39 -13.73
N ASN A 273 -1.11 -18.60 -13.41
CA ASN A 273 -0.13 -18.85 -12.35
C ASN A 273 1.24 -18.23 -12.68
N THR A 274 1.66 -18.25 -13.95
CA THR A 274 2.92 -17.63 -14.41
C THR A 274 2.88 -16.13 -14.20
N MET A 275 1.80 -15.47 -14.62
CA MET A 275 1.58 -14.04 -14.39
C MET A 275 1.63 -13.69 -12.89
N MET A 276 0.93 -14.44 -12.04
CA MET A 276 0.93 -14.22 -10.60
C MET A 276 2.32 -14.39 -9.99
N ALA A 277 3.09 -15.39 -10.44
CA ALA A 277 4.45 -15.63 -9.99
C ALA A 277 5.40 -14.48 -10.37
N PHE A 278 5.33 -14.00 -11.61
CA PHE A 278 6.14 -12.88 -12.08
C PHE A 278 5.87 -11.61 -11.26
N HIS A 279 4.62 -11.22 -11.14
CA HIS A 279 4.27 -10.02 -10.38
C HIS A 279 4.62 -10.12 -8.89
N SER A 280 4.54 -11.32 -8.30
CA SER A 280 5.01 -11.56 -6.93
C SER A 280 6.52 -11.40 -6.77
N GLN A 281 7.32 -11.75 -7.77
CA GLN A 281 8.77 -11.52 -7.77
C GLN A 281 9.09 -10.02 -7.87
N ILE A 282 8.42 -9.29 -8.75
CA ILE A 282 8.57 -7.83 -8.86
C ILE A 282 8.16 -7.15 -7.55
N TYR A 283 7.03 -7.57 -6.97
CA TYR A 283 6.60 -7.09 -5.65
C TYR A 283 7.66 -7.33 -4.57
N PHE A 284 8.26 -8.53 -4.52
CA PHE A 284 9.32 -8.84 -3.54
C PHE A 284 10.51 -7.89 -3.68
N ILE A 285 10.99 -7.65 -4.91
CA ILE A 285 12.11 -6.74 -5.19
C ILE A 285 11.76 -5.31 -4.72
N VAL A 286 10.61 -4.80 -5.17
CA VAL A 286 10.19 -3.42 -4.90
C VAL A 286 9.91 -3.22 -3.41
N LYS A 287 9.20 -4.15 -2.77
CA LYS A 287 8.96 -4.14 -1.32
C LYS A 287 10.27 -4.10 -0.53
N THR A 288 11.23 -4.95 -0.90
CA THR A 288 12.52 -5.03 -0.22
C THR A 288 13.28 -3.70 -0.30
N LEU A 289 13.38 -3.14 -1.52
CA LEU A 289 14.04 -1.85 -1.73
C LEU A 289 13.33 -0.72 -0.98
N PHE A 290 12.01 -0.71 -1.01
CA PHE A 290 11.20 0.33 -0.37
C PHE A 290 11.36 0.35 1.15
N PHE A 291 11.22 -0.80 1.81
CA PHE A 291 11.34 -0.83 3.27
C PHE A 291 12.76 -0.62 3.77
N ALA A 292 13.78 -1.10 3.02
CA ALA A 292 15.16 -0.77 3.33
C ALA A 292 15.43 0.74 3.12
N TYR A 293 14.86 1.33 2.07
CA TYR A 293 14.93 2.77 1.82
C TYR A 293 14.26 3.57 2.93
N LEU A 294 13.06 3.17 3.38
CA LEU A 294 12.40 3.82 4.52
C LEU A 294 13.24 3.74 5.78
N GLY A 295 13.85 2.58 6.06
CA GLY A 295 14.76 2.42 7.19
C GLY A 295 15.97 3.36 7.11
N LEU A 296 16.51 3.58 5.91
CA LEU A 296 17.57 4.56 5.65
C LEU A 296 17.14 5.99 5.98
N MET A 297 15.88 6.34 5.74
CA MET A 297 15.33 7.68 5.99
C MET A 297 14.86 7.89 7.44
N MET A 298 14.75 6.82 8.25
CA MET A 298 14.32 6.94 9.65
C MET A 298 15.41 7.61 10.48
N ALA A 299 15.01 8.55 11.38
CA ALA A 299 15.87 9.16 12.36
C ALA A 299 15.27 8.96 13.77
N PHE A 300 16.08 8.55 14.72
CA PHE A 300 15.70 8.34 16.13
C PHE A 300 16.51 9.24 17.06
N ASP A 301 16.98 10.38 16.58
CA ASP A 301 17.95 11.22 17.28
C ASP A 301 17.30 12.08 18.37
N ASP A 302 15.96 12.20 18.38
CA ASP A 302 15.23 13.04 19.32
C ASP A 302 14.22 12.25 20.15
N LEU A 303 14.48 12.12 21.45
CA LEU A 303 13.57 11.49 22.41
C LEU A 303 12.22 12.22 22.54
N ASN A 304 12.17 13.52 22.21
CA ASN A 304 10.93 14.30 22.21
C ASN A 304 9.98 13.83 21.08
N VAL A 305 10.48 13.14 20.06
CA VAL A 305 9.67 12.52 19.01
C VAL A 305 9.35 11.07 19.36
N VAL A 306 10.30 10.33 19.92
CA VAL A 306 10.16 8.90 20.20
C VAL A 306 9.07 8.63 21.25
N VAL A 307 9.07 9.36 22.36
CA VAL A 307 8.10 9.13 23.45
C VAL A 307 6.65 9.39 22.99
N PRO A 308 6.32 10.54 22.37
CA PRO A 308 4.98 10.76 21.82
C PRO A 308 4.57 9.73 20.79
N SER A 309 5.50 9.25 19.93
CA SER A 309 5.22 8.23 18.92
C SER A 309 4.82 6.90 19.55
N ILE A 310 5.46 6.48 20.65
CA ILE A 310 5.07 5.29 21.41
C ILE A 310 3.67 5.45 22.00
N ILE A 311 3.39 6.60 22.64
CA ILE A 311 2.07 6.88 23.23
C ILE A 311 1.00 6.89 22.14
N LEU A 312 1.25 7.56 21.01
CA LEU A 312 0.34 7.58 19.87
C LEU A 312 0.06 6.16 19.33
N SER A 313 1.08 5.31 19.24
CA SER A 313 0.92 3.91 18.81
C SER A 313 0.01 3.14 19.78
N LEU A 314 0.13 3.36 21.10
CA LEU A 314 -0.75 2.74 22.09
C LEU A 314 -2.19 3.26 21.99
N VAL A 315 -2.38 4.56 21.74
CA VAL A 315 -3.70 5.17 21.51
C VAL A 315 -4.35 4.54 20.28
N LEU A 316 -3.63 4.43 19.17
CA LEU A 316 -4.14 3.79 17.95
C LEU A 316 -4.49 2.32 18.14
N LEU A 317 -3.67 1.59 18.91
CA LEU A 317 -3.96 0.20 19.27
C LEU A 317 -5.25 0.10 20.09
N ALA A 318 -5.44 0.96 21.09
CA ALA A 318 -6.66 1.00 21.90
C ALA A 318 -7.91 1.30 21.06
N VAL A 319 -7.83 2.27 20.14
CA VAL A 319 -8.91 2.58 19.20
C VAL A 319 -9.28 1.37 18.34
N ARG A 320 -8.28 0.64 17.84
CA ARG A 320 -8.51 -0.57 17.04
C ARG A 320 -9.20 -1.68 17.86
N PHE A 321 -8.85 -1.84 19.12
CA PHE A 321 -9.54 -2.79 20.01
C PHE A 321 -11.02 -2.46 20.21
N ILE A 322 -11.40 -1.18 20.13
CA ILE A 322 -12.80 -0.74 20.28
C ILE A 322 -13.56 -0.92 18.97
N VAL A 323 -12.94 -0.61 17.83
CA VAL A 323 -13.62 -0.58 16.52
C VAL A 323 -13.73 -1.96 15.86
N VAL A 324 -12.73 -2.84 16.04
CA VAL A 324 -12.72 -4.16 15.38
C VAL A 324 -13.82 -5.13 15.85
N PRO A 325 -14.31 -5.13 17.09
CA PRO A 325 -15.41 -6.00 17.52
C PRO A 325 -16.79 -5.66 16.92
N VAL A 326 -16.93 -4.52 16.25
CA VAL A 326 -18.17 -4.06 15.59
C VAL A 326 -18.29 -4.64 14.18
#